data_3411f55abc5a8dd1a2d0cef66fa230ef
#
_entry.id   3411f55abc5a8dd1a2d0cef66fa230ef
#
_cell.length_a   1.000
_cell.length_b   1.000
_cell.length_c   1.000
_cell.angle_alpha   90.00
_cell.angle_beta   90.00
_cell.angle_gamma   90.00
#
_symmetry.space_group_name_H-M   'P 1'
#
loop_
_entity.id
_entity.type
_entity.pdbx_description
1 polymer ?
#
loop_
_entity_poly.entity_id
_entity_poly.type
_entity_poly.pdbx_seq_one_letter_code
_entity_poly.pdbx_strand_id
1 'polypeptide(L)'
;MQSLQNMKWGSYFIKYWTPVLVLLGVIFWLSGANFTDGKTYEFFFPKIKSVFPGLSPDGIAFVHELIRAFAHIFEFFVFGLLLSLAINRLHLPISGFKRGVLIFVLLCLFALGDEVRQSLVALRHASLVDVGLDLVGGLLALIIVQRSPTSLRS
;
A
#
# COMPACT_ATOMS: atom_id res chain seq x y z
N MET A 1 -17.94 -15.25 -31.67
CA MET A 1 -17.89 -13.89 -31.02
C MET A 1 -17.64 -13.95 -29.52
N GLN A 2 -18.18 -14.85 -28.72
CA GLN A 2 -17.93 -15.01 -27.29
C GLN A 2 -16.45 -15.30 -26.94
N SER A 3 -15.71 -16.06 -27.74
CA SER A 3 -14.30 -16.40 -27.49
C SER A 3 -13.35 -15.18 -27.52
N LEU A 4 -13.59 -14.23 -28.42
CA LEU A 4 -12.79 -13.01 -28.54
C LEU A 4 -13.08 -12.01 -27.41
N GLN A 5 -14.30 -11.99 -26.88
CA GLN A 5 -14.63 -11.20 -25.69
C GLN A 5 -13.98 -11.78 -24.44
N ASN A 6 -14.01 -13.10 -24.26
CA ASN A 6 -13.37 -13.78 -23.14
C ASN A 6 -11.83 -13.59 -23.14
N MET A 7 -11.20 -13.59 -24.31
CA MET A 7 -9.76 -13.35 -24.45
C MET A 7 -9.37 -11.91 -24.07
N LYS A 8 -10.22 -10.91 -24.33
CA LYS A 8 -10.00 -9.52 -23.90
C LYS A 8 -10.11 -9.36 -22.37
N TRP A 9 -11.07 -10.04 -21.73
CA TRP A 9 -11.22 -10.01 -20.27
C TRP A 9 -10.05 -10.67 -19.54
N GLY A 10 -9.54 -11.81 -20.02
CA GLY A 10 -8.36 -12.47 -19.44
C GLY A 10 -7.11 -11.60 -19.52
N SER A 11 -6.83 -11.02 -20.69
CA SER A 11 -5.71 -10.09 -20.88
C SER A 11 -5.83 -8.84 -20.00
N TYR A 12 -7.06 -8.30 -19.87
CA TYR A 12 -7.35 -7.17 -19.00
C TYR A 12 -7.05 -7.51 -17.51
N PHE A 13 -7.56 -8.64 -17.03
CA PHE A 13 -7.36 -9.08 -15.66
C PHE A 13 -5.85 -9.23 -15.36
N ILE A 14 -5.11 -9.95 -16.21
CA ILE A 14 -3.67 -10.13 -16.06
C ILE A 14 -2.96 -8.79 -16.01
N LYS A 15 -3.28 -7.86 -16.88
CA LYS A 15 -2.57 -6.58 -16.99
C LYS A 15 -2.78 -5.66 -15.77
N TYR A 16 -4.00 -5.58 -15.24
CA TYR A 16 -4.35 -4.58 -14.23
C TYR A 16 -4.53 -5.16 -12.82
N TRP A 17 -5.05 -6.38 -12.70
CA TRP A 17 -5.29 -6.98 -11.39
C TRP A 17 -4.14 -7.81 -10.86
N THR A 18 -3.35 -8.45 -11.72
CA THR A 18 -2.16 -9.19 -11.24
C THR A 18 -1.19 -8.29 -10.46
N PRO A 19 -0.83 -7.08 -10.92
CA PRO A 19 0.03 -6.19 -10.13
C PRO A 19 -0.58 -5.82 -8.77
N VAL A 20 -1.90 -5.59 -8.70
CA VAL A 20 -2.61 -5.31 -7.45
C VAL A 20 -2.49 -6.49 -6.48
N LEU A 21 -2.76 -7.71 -6.96
CA LEU A 21 -2.72 -8.93 -6.14
C LEU A 21 -1.28 -9.27 -5.69
N VAL A 22 -0.30 -9.10 -6.59
CA VAL A 22 1.11 -9.31 -6.25
C VAL A 22 1.56 -8.34 -5.16
N LEU A 23 1.25 -7.05 -5.32
CA LEU A 23 1.62 -6.05 -4.31
C LEU A 23 0.90 -6.30 -2.98
N LEU A 24 -0.38 -6.66 -3.01
CA LEU A 24 -1.12 -7.05 -1.80
C LEU A 24 -0.46 -8.24 -1.11
N GLY A 25 -0.02 -9.23 -1.87
CA GLY A 25 0.75 -10.37 -1.34
C GLY A 25 2.09 -9.93 -0.70
N VAL A 26 2.78 -8.97 -1.32
CA VAL A 26 4.02 -8.38 -0.76
C VAL A 26 3.75 -7.63 0.53
N ILE A 27 2.72 -6.78 0.58
CA ILE A 27 2.32 -6.06 1.80
C ILE A 27 2.03 -7.06 2.92
N PHE A 28 1.22 -8.08 2.67
CA PHE A 28 0.93 -9.12 3.66
C PHE A 28 2.16 -9.94 4.08
N TRP A 29 3.11 -10.14 3.19
CA TRP A 29 4.37 -10.80 3.55
C TRP A 29 5.25 -9.91 4.44
N LEU A 30 5.38 -8.61 4.12
CA LEU A 30 6.10 -7.63 4.92
C LEU A 30 5.46 -7.40 6.30
N SER A 31 4.14 -7.56 6.41
CA SER A 31 3.40 -7.53 7.68
C SER A 31 3.63 -8.78 8.55
N GLY A 32 4.42 -9.74 8.09
CA GLY A 32 4.67 -11.00 8.77
C GLY A 32 5.73 -10.94 9.86
N ALA A 33 5.91 -12.05 10.58
CA ALA A 33 6.81 -12.22 11.74
C ALA A 33 8.30 -11.95 11.46
N ASN A 34 8.71 -11.88 10.20
CA ASN A 34 10.10 -11.58 9.82
C ASN A 34 10.42 -10.07 9.80
N PHE A 35 9.39 -9.22 9.83
CA PHE A 35 9.50 -7.77 9.73
C PHE A 35 8.92 -7.05 10.95
N THR A 36 9.01 -7.67 12.14
CA THR A 36 8.64 -7.02 13.40
C THR A 36 9.54 -5.83 13.69
N ASP A 37 9.06 -4.88 14.50
CA ASP A 37 9.76 -3.65 14.83
C ASP A 37 11.16 -3.92 15.38
N GLY A 38 11.30 -4.91 16.26
CA GLY A 38 12.60 -5.32 16.78
C GLY A 38 13.56 -5.83 15.71
N LYS A 39 13.09 -6.72 14.82
CA LYS A 39 13.92 -7.29 13.74
C LYS A 39 14.34 -6.24 12.72
N THR A 40 13.43 -5.36 12.34
CA THR A 40 13.74 -4.27 11.41
C THR A 40 14.69 -3.26 12.06
N TYR A 41 14.51 -2.95 13.35
CA TYR A 41 15.43 -2.11 14.10
C TYR A 41 16.84 -2.71 14.16
N GLU A 42 16.98 -3.98 14.51
CA GLU A 42 18.28 -4.69 14.53
C GLU A 42 18.96 -4.66 13.15
N PHE A 43 18.19 -4.81 12.08
CA PHE A 43 18.70 -4.75 10.71
C PHE A 43 19.16 -3.34 10.30
N PHE A 44 18.40 -2.30 10.67
CA PHE A 44 18.71 -0.92 10.28
C PHE A 44 19.70 -0.23 11.21
N PHE A 45 19.78 -0.62 12.49
CA PHE A 45 20.65 0.00 13.48
C PHE A 45 22.10 0.18 13.00
N PRO A 46 22.84 -0.85 12.56
CA PRO A 46 24.23 -0.70 12.12
C PRO A 46 24.35 0.20 10.89
N LYS A 47 23.35 0.19 10.02
CA LYS A 47 23.35 1.02 8.80
C LYS A 47 23.16 2.50 9.14
N ILE A 48 22.17 2.81 9.98
CA ILE A 48 21.93 4.19 10.45
C ILE A 48 23.15 4.69 11.21
N LYS A 49 23.73 3.87 12.09
CA LYS A 49 24.93 4.22 12.86
C LYS A 49 26.15 4.46 11.98
N SER A 50 26.29 3.72 10.88
CA SER A 50 27.37 3.92 9.90
C SER A 50 27.25 5.25 9.17
N VAL A 51 26.03 5.66 8.80
CA VAL A 51 25.77 6.92 8.08
C VAL A 51 25.81 8.12 9.05
N PHE A 52 25.33 7.92 10.28
CA PHE A 52 25.24 8.97 11.31
C PHE A 52 25.95 8.54 12.60
N PRO A 53 27.30 8.55 12.66
CA PRO A 53 28.05 8.03 13.81
C PRO A 53 27.78 8.76 15.12
N GLY A 54 27.39 10.06 15.03
CA GLY A 54 27.11 10.93 16.19
C GLY A 54 25.72 10.75 16.80
N LEU A 55 24.81 9.96 16.19
CA LEU A 55 23.47 9.77 16.75
C LEU A 55 23.50 8.93 18.03
N SER A 56 22.72 9.37 19.02
CA SER A 56 22.38 8.56 20.19
C SER A 56 21.51 7.36 19.81
N PRO A 57 21.39 6.33 20.67
CA PRO A 57 20.46 5.22 20.43
C PRO A 57 19.02 5.69 20.18
N ASP A 58 18.54 6.69 20.91
CA ASP A 58 17.20 7.26 20.72
C ASP A 58 17.07 7.96 19.37
N GLY A 59 18.13 8.66 18.92
CA GLY A 59 18.18 9.27 17.58
C GLY A 59 18.12 8.23 16.47
N ILE A 60 18.77 7.08 16.65
CA ILE A 60 18.71 5.96 15.72
C ILE A 60 17.31 5.34 15.70
N ALA A 61 16.67 5.17 16.87
CA ALA A 61 15.31 4.69 16.96
C ALA A 61 14.33 5.62 16.24
N PHE A 62 14.47 6.93 16.42
CA PHE A 62 13.65 7.91 15.71
C PHE A 62 13.81 7.83 14.18
N VAL A 63 15.05 7.72 13.67
CA VAL A 63 15.28 7.55 12.22
C VAL A 63 14.65 6.24 11.70
N HIS A 64 14.73 5.16 12.48
CA HIS A 64 14.09 3.90 12.14
C HIS A 64 12.56 4.04 12.02
N GLU A 65 11.92 4.73 12.98
CA GLU A 65 10.49 5.02 12.93
C GLU A 65 10.09 5.86 11.70
N LEU A 66 10.92 6.84 11.31
CA LEU A 66 10.70 7.60 10.08
C LEU A 66 10.78 6.72 8.83
N ILE A 67 11.74 5.78 8.79
CA ILE A 67 11.86 4.82 7.68
C ILE A 67 10.60 3.95 7.60
N ARG A 68 10.09 3.46 8.74
CA ARG A 68 8.85 2.68 8.80
C ARG A 68 7.64 3.49 8.32
N ALA A 69 7.48 4.70 8.84
CA ALA A 69 6.38 5.58 8.44
C ALA A 69 6.40 5.85 6.93
N PHE A 70 7.58 6.10 6.37
CA PHE A 70 7.74 6.28 4.93
C PHE A 70 7.39 5.00 4.15
N ALA A 71 7.79 3.82 4.66
CA ALA A 71 7.47 2.54 4.03
C ALA A 71 5.95 2.33 3.93
N HIS A 72 5.18 2.55 5.01
CA HIS A 72 3.71 2.48 5.02
C HIS A 72 3.09 3.43 3.99
N ILE A 73 3.48 4.70 4.01
CA ILE A 73 2.97 5.70 3.05
C ILE A 73 3.29 5.26 1.61
N PHE A 74 4.52 4.81 1.34
CA PHE A 74 4.95 4.42 0.00
C PHE A 74 4.25 3.15 -0.50
N GLU A 75 4.14 2.13 0.32
CA GLU A 75 3.46 0.88 -0.02
C GLU A 75 2.00 1.12 -0.40
N PHE A 76 1.26 1.86 0.43
CA PHE A 76 -0.14 2.18 0.16
C PHE A 76 -0.32 3.23 -0.94
N PHE A 77 0.66 4.10 -1.17
CA PHE A 77 0.68 4.96 -2.35
C PHE A 77 0.74 4.14 -3.65
N VAL A 78 1.68 3.19 -3.75
CA VAL A 78 1.78 2.32 -4.92
C VAL A 78 0.54 1.43 -5.05
N PHE A 79 0.05 0.87 -3.93
CA PHE A 79 -1.17 0.09 -3.91
C PHE A 79 -2.39 0.89 -4.38
N GLY A 80 -2.55 2.11 -3.89
CA GLY A 80 -3.62 3.03 -4.30
C GLY A 80 -3.57 3.41 -5.78
N LEU A 81 -2.37 3.59 -6.34
CA LEU A 81 -2.18 3.82 -7.78
C LEU A 81 -2.67 2.61 -8.60
N LEU A 82 -2.18 1.43 -8.28
CA LEU A 82 -2.53 0.20 -9.00
C LEU A 82 -4.02 -0.13 -8.88
N LEU A 83 -4.59 -0.02 -7.68
CA LEU A 83 -6.01 -0.24 -7.41
C LEU A 83 -6.88 0.75 -8.18
N SER A 84 -6.49 2.04 -8.17
CA SER A 84 -7.21 3.09 -8.91
C SER A 84 -7.19 2.83 -10.42
N LEU A 85 -6.04 2.44 -10.96
CA LEU A 85 -5.92 2.09 -12.38
C LEU A 85 -6.79 0.87 -12.73
N ALA A 86 -6.75 -0.20 -11.91
CA ALA A 86 -7.54 -1.40 -12.14
C ALA A 86 -9.05 -1.11 -12.11
N ILE A 87 -9.53 -0.36 -11.13
CA ILE A 87 -10.96 -0.02 -10.99
C ILE A 87 -11.43 0.94 -12.09
N ASN A 88 -10.60 1.91 -12.48
CA ASN A 88 -10.96 2.83 -13.56
C ASN A 88 -11.17 2.10 -14.89
N ARG A 89 -10.45 1.02 -15.13
CA ARG A 89 -10.59 0.19 -16.34
C ARG A 89 -11.80 -0.74 -16.34
N LEU A 90 -12.49 -0.92 -15.21
CA LEU A 90 -13.73 -1.72 -15.17
C LEU A 90 -14.92 -1.07 -15.89
N HIS A 91 -14.81 0.20 -16.32
CA HIS A 91 -15.89 0.94 -16.99
C HIS A 91 -17.23 0.85 -16.24
N LEU A 92 -17.16 0.90 -14.90
CA LEU A 92 -18.36 0.82 -14.07
C LEU A 92 -19.32 1.97 -14.40
N PRO A 93 -20.63 1.72 -14.47
CA PRO A 93 -21.65 2.73 -14.78
C PRO A 93 -21.93 3.62 -13.56
N ILE A 94 -20.89 4.15 -12.93
CA ILE A 94 -20.95 5.03 -11.74
C ILE A 94 -20.17 6.32 -12.00
N SER A 95 -20.57 7.41 -11.33
CA SER A 95 -19.87 8.69 -11.44
C SER A 95 -18.43 8.59 -10.92
N GLY A 96 -17.55 9.49 -11.37
CA GLY A 96 -16.17 9.57 -10.91
C GLY A 96 -16.07 9.72 -9.39
N PHE A 97 -16.98 10.49 -8.77
CA PHE A 97 -17.06 10.63 -7.32
C PHE A 97 -17.34 9.29 -6.63
N LYS A 98 -18.38 8.56 -7.07
CA LYS A 98 -18.74 7.24 -6.50
C LYS A 98 -17.59 6.23 -6.66
N ARG A 99 -16.86 6.31 -7.77
CA ARG A 99 -15.68 5.48 -8.03
C ARG A 99 -14.55 5.82 -7.06
N GLY A 100 -14.30 7.10 -6.81
CA GLY A 100 -13.32 7.54 -5.80
C GLY A 100 -13.69 7.06 -4.40
N VAL A 101 -14.95 7.15 -4.02
CA VAL A 101 -15.46 6.61 -2.74
C VAL A 101 -15.25 5.10 -2.66
N LEU A 102 -15.55 4.35 -3.71
CA LEU A 102 -15.32 2.90 -3.76
C LEU A 102 -13.84 2.56 -3.52
N ILE A 103 -12.92 3.25 -4.23
CA ILE A 103 -11.48 3.04 -4.07
C ILE A 103 -11.07 3.37 -2.63
N PHE A 104 -11.53 4.48 -2.08
CA PHE A 104 -11.21 4.88 -0.71
C PHE A 104 -11.69 3.86 0.33
N VAL A 105 -12.91 3.35 0.19
CA VAL A 105 -13.45 2.30 1.08
C VAL A 105 -12.58 1.03 1.00
N LEU A 106 -12.16 0.64 -0.19
CA LEU A 106 -11.26 -0.51 -0.36
C LEU A 106 -9.90 -0.26 0.30
N LEU A 107 -9.32 0.94 0.15
CA LEU A 107 -8.07 1.31 0.83
C LEU A 107 -8.23 1.20 2.36
N CYS A 108 -9.32 1.69 2.93
CA CYS A 108 -9.60 1.55 4.36
C CYS A 108 -9.69 0.07 4.79
N LEU A 109 -10.39 -0.76 4.01
CA LEU A 109 -10.54 -2.18 4.32
C LEU A 109 -9.20 -2.92 4.28
N PHE A 110 -8.33 -2.60 3.31
CA PHE A 110 -7.01 -3.21 3.20
C PHE A 110 -6.05 -2.72 4.29
N ALA A 111 -6.05 -1.43 4.64
CA ALA A 111 -5.25 -0.88 5.73
C ALA A 111 -5.65 -1.50 7.08
N LEU A 112 -6.95 -1.58 7.36
CA LEU A 112 -7.45 -2.24 8.58
C LEU A 112 -7.14 -3.75 8.56
N GLY A 113 -7.27 -4.41 7.42
CA GLY A 113 -6.96 -5.83 7.26
C GLY A 113 -5.49 -6.13 7.50
N ASP A 114 -4.58 -5.26 7.04
CA ASP A 114 -3.15 -5.38 7.31
C ASP A 114 -2.87 -5.24 8.80
N GLU A 115 -3.46 -4.26 9.47
CA GLU A 115 -3.31 -4.02 10.89
C GLU A 115 -3.85 -5.17 11.75
N VAL A 116 -5.02 -5.72 11.40
CA VAL A 116 -5.55 -6.92 12.06
C VAL A 116 -4.58 -8.09 11.89
N ARG A 117 -4.00 -8.26 10.70
CA ARG A 117 -3.00 -9.31 10.47
C ARG A 117 -1.74 -9.08 11.31
N GLN A 118 -1.26 -7.85 11.43
CA GLN A 118 -0.12 -7.50 12.27
C GLN A 118 -0.38 -7.83 13.74
N SER A 119 -1.58 -7.57 14.25
CA SER A 119 -1.97 -7.87 15.63
C SER A 119 -1.96 -9.38 15.96
N LEU A 120 -2.05 -10.25 14.94
CA LEU A 120 -1.96 -11.70 15.09
C LEU A 120 -0.51 -12.21 15.15
N VAL A 121 0.47 -11.35 14.87
CA VAL A 121 1.89 -11.70 14.94
C VAL A 121 2.44 -11.41 16.34
N ALA A 122 3.07 -12.41 16.97
CA ALA A 122 3.71 -12.21 18.26
C ALA A 122 4.73 -11.06 18.24
N LEU A 123 4.75 -10.24 19.27
CA LEU A 123 5.64 -9.08 19.42
C LEU A 123 5.36 -7.92 18.43
N ARG A 124 4.21 -7.90 17.79
CA ARG A 124 3.74 -6.76 16.99
C ARG A 124 2.44 -6.23 17.56
N HIS A 125 2.31 -4.92 17.68
CA HIS A 125 1.11 -4.28 18.21
C HIS A 125 0.37 -3.59 17.08
N ALA A 126 -0.96 -3.71 17.07
CA ALA A 126 -1.82 -2.94 16.18
C ALA A 126 -1.63 -1.44 16.42
N SER A 127 -1.46 -0.68 15.36
CA SER A 127 -1.20 0.77 15.41
C SER A 127 -2.17 1.54 14.52
N LEU A 128 -3.11 2.27 15.13
CA LEU A 128 -3.95 3.18 14.35
C LEU A 128 -3.16 4.27 13.62
N VAL A 129 -1.93 4.55 14.07
CA VAL A 129 -1.02 5.47 13.38
C VAL A 129 -0.60 4.88 12.05
N ASP A 130 -0.26 3.58 12.01
CA ASP A 130 0.14 2.89 10.77
C ASP A 130 -1.03 2.84 9.78
N VAL A 131 -2.27 2.56 10.23
CA VAL A 131 -3.48 2.72 9.39
C VAL A 131 -3.59 4.14 8.84
N GLY A 132 -3.32 5.15 9.64
CA GLY A 132 -3.33 6.56 9.21
C GLY A 132 -2.31 6.84 8.11
N LEU A 133 -1.08 6.33 8.25
CA LEU A 133 -0.01 6.46 7.27
C LEU A 133 -0.35 5.75 5.96
N ASP A 134 -0.92 4.56 6.02
CA ASP A 134 -1.41 3.82 4.87
C ASP A 134 -2.48 4.60 4.11
N LEU A 135 -3.45 5.17 4.83
CA LEU A 135 -4.50 5.98 4.23
C LEU A 135 -3.97 7.28 3.62
N VAL A 136 -2.94 7.90 4.22
CA VAL A 136 -2.26 9.07 3.61
C VAL A 136 -1.67 8.68 2.27
N GLY A 137 -0.92 7.58 2.19
CA GLY A 137 -0.37 7.07 0.93
C GLY A 137 -1.44 6.79 -0.12
N GLY A 138 -2.47 6.03 0.26
CA GLY A 138 -3.58 5.69 -0.63
C GLY A 138 -4.36 6.90 -1.14
N LEU A 139 -4.63 7.90 -0.28
CA LEU A 139 -5.30 9.14 -0.66
C LEU A 139 -4.46 10.00 -1.62
N LEU A 140 -3.16 10.10 -1.41
CA LEU A 140 -2.25 10.79 -2.34
C LEU A 140 -2.32 10.17 -3.74
N ALA A 141 -2.30 8.84 -3.82
CA ALA A 141 -2.47 8.12 -5.08
C ALA A 141 -3.82 8.41 -5.74
N LEU A 142 -4.91 8.33 -4.97
CA LEU A 142 -6.26 8.60 -5.46
C LEU A 142 -6.39 10.02 -6.01
N ILE A 143 -5.86 11.03 -5.32
CA ILE A 143 -5.88 12.44 -5.75
C ILE A 143 -5.11 12.59 -7.06
N ILE A 144 -3.92 12.00 -7.18
CA ILE A 144 -3.11 12.07 -8.40
C ILE A 144 -3.87 11.46 -9.58
N VAL A 145 -4.44 10.27 -9.42
CA VAL A 145 -5.19 9.60 -10.49
C VAL A 145 -6.45 10.38 -10.87
N GLN A 146 -7.16 10.98 -9.91
CA GLN A 146 -8.35 11.78 -10.19
C GLN A 146 -8.05 13.11 -10.92
N ARG A 147 -6.87 13.69 -10.69
CA ARG A 147 -6.44 14.93 -11.36
C ARG A 147 -5.75 14.68 -12.71
N SER A 148 -5.36 13.46 -12.98
CA SER A 148 -4.68 13.10 -14.22
C SER A 148 -5.60 13.19 -15.43
N PRO A 149 -5.05 13.47 -16.66
CA PRO A 149 -5.82 13.52 -17.90
C PRO A 149 -6.65 12.25 -18.10
N THR A 150 -7.72 12.36 -18.88
CA THR A 150 -8.72 11.31 -19.15
C THR A 150 -8.10 9.98 -19.61
N SER A 151 -6.90 10.01 -20.18
CA SER A 151 -6.15 8.82 -20.64
C SER A 151 -5.78 7.83 -19.53
N LEU A 152 -5.65 8.28 -18.28
CA LEU A 152 -5.44 7.40 -17.11
C LEU A 152 -6.75 6.98 -16.44
N ARG A 153 -7.88 7.59 -16.85
CA ARG A 153 -9.22 7.28 -16.30
C ARG A 153 -10.07 6.41 -17.24
N SER A 154 -9.66 6.25 -18.49
CA SER A 154 -10.39 5.51 -19.54
C SER A 154 -9.78 4.13 -19.80
#